data_7bae2d3c4648e8d739923a72e7877279
#
_entry.id   7bae2d3c4648e8d739923a72e7877279
#
_cell.length_a   1.000
_cell.length_b   1.000
_cell.length_c   1.000
_cell.angle_alpha   90.00
_cell.angle_beta   90.00
_cell.angle_gamma   90.00
#
_symmetry.space_group_name_H-M   'P 1'
#
loop_
_entity.id
_entity.type
_entity.pdbx_description
1 polymer ?
#
loop_
_entity_poly.entity_id
_entity_poly.type
_entity_poly.pdbx_seq_one_letter_code
_entity_poly.pdbx_strand_id
1 'polypeptide(L)'
;MYFVKFKALSVRTGLSGLASAVALASLGLYVPTLRAATPAQAPTACTGLLQQSFLRLQDDKPQSLCQYSGKVVVVVNTASFCGFTPQYEGLEALYAKYKDKGLVVLGFPSNDFSQESGSNKDIAAFCENTFGVKFPMFTKSSVAGKDANPLFKQLSAKTGTAPKWNFYKYVIARDGQSVVSFNSMADPASRQFLKEIDKQLASP
;
A
#
# COMPACT_ATOMS: atom_id res chain seq x y z
N MET A 1 -14.42 33.40 40.46
CA MET A 1 -14.06 34.01 41.73
C MET A 1 -13.86 32.86 42.74
N TYR A 2 -12.66 32.33 42.82
CA TYR A 2 -12.18 31.57 43.98
C TYR A 2 -10.65 31.62 44.01
N PHE A 3 -10.13 31.98 45.16
CA PHE A 3 -8.79 32.48 45.45
C PHE A 3 -7.76 31.34 45.61
N VAL A 4 -6.56 31.60 45.08
CA VAL A 4 -5.30 30.91 45.32
C VAL A 4 -4.83 31.14 46.73
N LYS A 5 -4.30 30.14 47.43
CA LYS A 5 -3.48 30.32 48.64
C LYS A 5 -2.08 29.80 48.40
N PHE A 6 -1.15 30.75 48.35
CA PHE A 6 0.28 30.53 48.55
C PHE A 6 0.57 30.20 50.03
N LYS A 7 1.47 29.25 50.27
CA LYS A 7 2.14 29.12 51.58
C LYS A 7 3.64 29.09 51.33
N ALA A 8 4.28 30.11 51.87
CA ALA A 8 5.73 30.27 51.91
C ALA A 8 6.29 29.77 53.25
N LEU A 9 7.57 29.57 53.24
CA LEU A 9 8.55 29.65 54.32
C LEU A 9 8.90 28.37 55.08
N SER A 10 10.15 27.94 54.99
CA SER A 10 11.08 28.19 56.10
C SER A 10 12.53 27.80 55.75
N VAL A 11 13.39 28.77 55.86
CA VAL A 11 14.86 28.64 55.82
C VAL A 11 15.32 28.12 57.16
N ARG A 12 16.20 27.11 57.19
CA ARG A 12 17.07 26.82 58.33
C ARG A 12 18.48 26.61 57.85
N THR A 13 19.32 27.56 58.19
CA THR A 13 20.79 27.53 58.20
C THR A 13 21.30 26.60 59.30
N GLY A 14 22.24 25.75 58.96
CA GLY A 14 23.01 24.96 59.91
C GLY A 14 24.41 24.71 59.37
N LEU A 15 25.39 25.31 60.07
CA LEU A 15 26.81 25.29 59.75
C LEU A 15 27.47 23.97 60.25
N SER A 16 28.60 23.67 59.62
CA SER A 16 29.77 22.91 60.13
C SER A 16 29.89 21.44 59.71
N GLY A 17 31.02 21.16 59.10
CA GLY A 17 31.58 19.82 58.95
C GLY A 17 32.51 19.70 57.75
N LEU A 18 33.76 20.12 57.81
CA LEU A 18 34.82 19.79 56.88
C LEU A 18 35.10 18.27 56.97
N ALA A 19 34.89 17.58 55.89
CA ALA A 19 35.49 16.26 55.65
C ALA A 19 36.04 16.24 54.25
N SER A 20 37.35 16.27 54.11
CA SER A 20 38.07 16.10 52.87
C SER A 20 37.88 14.68 52.36
N ALA A 21 37.08 14.50 51.32
CA ALA A 21 36.99 13.23 50.57
C ALA A 21 37.73 13.41 49.24
N VAL A 22 38.82 12.67 49.09
CA VAL A 22 39.58 12.54 47.85
C VAL A 22 38.68 11.85 46.84
N ALA A 23 38.18 12.58 45.84
CA ALA A 23 37.44 12.03 44.71
C ALA A 23 38.44 11.47 43.69
N LEU A 24 38.56 10.16 43.62
CA LEU A 24 39.15 9.45 42.49
C LEU A 24 38.27 9.66 41.29
N ALA A 25 38.69 10.55 40.40
CA ALA A 25 38.03 10.72 39.08
C ALA A 25 38.33 9.49 38.18
N SER A 26 37.42 8.56 38.16
CA SER A 26 37.43 7.52 37.13
C SER A 26 37.03 8.14 35.78
N LEU A 27 38.01 8.39 34.93
CA LEU A 27 37.75 8.69 33.52
C LEU A 27 37.13 7.44 32.84
N GLY A 28 35.80 7.40 32.79
CA GLY A 28 35.06 6.44 31.97
C GLY A 28 35.31 6.76 30.52
N LEU A 29 36.07 5.90 29.83
CA LEU A 29 36.19 5.94 28.38
C LEU A 29 34.81 5.69 27.77
N TYR A 30 34.15 6.78 27.32
CA TYR A 30 32.91 6.71 26.55
C TYR A 30 33.26 6.20 25.17
N VAL A 31 33.10 4.90 24.94
CA VAL A 31 33.21 4.31 23.60
C VAL A 31 31.87 4.52 22.90
N PRO A 32 31.81 5.40 21.87
CA PRO A 32 30.58 5.52 21.10
C PRO A 32 30.34 4.20 20.35
N THR A 33 29.30 3.48 20.71
CA THR A 33 28.82 2.32 19.94
C THR A 33 28.35 2.83 18.58
N LEU A 34 29.16 2.66 17.56
CA LEU A 34 28.75 2.82 16.17
C LEU A 34 27.60 1.83 15.91
N ARG A 35 26.38 2.37 15.91
CA ARG A 35 25.21 1.62 15.48
C ARG A 35 25.37 1.36 13.98
N ALA A 36 25.68 0.12 13.64
CA ALA A 36 25.76 -0.31 12.25
C ALA A 36 24.43 0.04 11.57
N ALA A 37 24.48 0.95 10.60
CA ALA A 37 23.34 1.24 9.73
C ALA A 37 22.96 -0.06 9.04
N THR A 38 21.73 -0.52 9.22
CA THR A 38 21.17 -1.64 8.47
C THR A 38 21.37 -1.32 6.98
N PRO A 39 22.01 -2.18 6.18
CA PRO A 39 22.18 -1.90 4.76
C PRO A 39 20.79 -1.69 4.15
N ALA A 40 20.59 -0.52 3.53
CA ALA A 40 19.42 -0.27 2.70
C ALA A 40 19.35 -1.41 1.68
N GLN A 41 18.26 -2.18 1.71
CA GLN A 41 18.03 -3.25 0.75
C GLN A 41 18.13 -2.62 -0.64
N ALA A 42 19.06 -3.13 -1.45
CA ALA A 42 19.18 -2.74 -2.85
C ALA A 42 17.79 -2.88 -3.51
N PRO A 43 17.36 -1.93 -4.36
CA PRO A 43 16.08 -2.01 -5.03
C PRO A 43 16.02 -3.35 -5.73
N THR A 44 15.04 -4.19 -5.36
CA THR A 44 14.78 -5.48 -5.99
C THR A 44 14.67 -5.24 -7.49
N ALA A 45 15.51 -5.90 -8.28
CA ALA A 45 15.50 -5.75 -9.72
C ALA A 45 14.06 -5.99 -10.22
N CYS A 46 13.53 -5.08 -11.03
CA CYS A 46 12.19 -5.23 -11.60
C CYS A 46 12.16 -6.46 -12.50
N THR A 47 11.46 -7.49 -12.09
CA THR A 47 11.38 -8.78 -12.80
C THR A 47 9.93 -9.22 -12.92
N GLY A 48 9.66 -10.12 -13.87
CA GLY A 48 8.37 -10.79 -13.99
C GLY A 48 7.22 -9.86 -14.38
N LEU A 49 6.10 -9.97 -13.68
CA LEU A 49 4.82 -9.32 -14.03
C LEU A 49 4.87 -7.78 -14.00
N LEU A 50 5.77 -7.20 -13.21
CA LEU A 50 5.86 -5.75 -13.05
C LEU A 50 6.75 -5.06 -14.08
N GLN A 51 7.42 -5.80 -14.98
CA GLN A 51 8.21 -5.23 -16.10
C GLN A 51 7.33 -4.66 -17.21
N GLN A 52 6.41 -3.78 -16.85
CA GLN A 52 5.44 -3.18 -17.77
C GLN A 52 5.19 -1.72 -17.41
N SER A 53 4.67 -0.97 -18.37
CA SER A 53 4.28 0.42 -18.21
C SER A 53 2.88 0.63 -18.76
N PHE A 54 2.07 1.42 -18.07
CA PHE A 54 0.73 1.80 -18.51
C PHE A 54 0.54 3.30 -18.34
N LEU A 55 -0.39 3.89 -19.08
CA LEU A 55 -0.75 5.28 -18.91
C LEU A 55 -1.66 5.45 -17.69
N ARG A 56 -1.40 6.46 -16.89
CA ARG A 56 -2.25 6.79 -15.73
C ARG A 56 -3.59 7.34 -16.20
N LEU A 57 -4.65 6.98 -15.51
CA LEU A 57 -6.01 7.39 -15.84
C LEU A 57 -6.20 8.91 -15.78
N GLN A 58 -5.52 9.60 -14.86
CA GLN A 58 -5.73 11.01 -14.56
C GLN A 58 -5.08 11.98 -15.55
N ASP A 59 -3.97 11.60 -16.18
CA ASP A 59 -3.16 12.54 -16.96
C ASP A 59 -2.42 11.90 -18.16
N ASP A 60 -2.74 10.66 -18.49
CA ASP A 60 -2.16 9.88 -19.59
C ASP A 60 -0.63 9.78 -19.55
N LYS A 61 0.01 10.05 -18.39
CA LYS A 61 1.45 9.91 -18.26
C LYS A 61 1.83 8.45 -18.08
N PRO A 62 2.91 7.99 -18.73
CA PRO A 62 3.40 6.63 -18.56
C PRO A 62 3.88 6.39 -17.13
N GLN A 63 3.49 5.26 -16.57
CA GLN A 63 3.85 4.83 -15.24
C GLN A 63 4.36 3.39 -15.27
N SER A 64 5.64 3.21 -14.94
CA SER A 64 6.25 1.89 -14.83
C SER A 64 5.76 1.19 -13.57
N LEU A 65 5.31 -0.07 -13.71
CA LEU A 65 4.96 -0.90 -12.57
C LEU A 65 6.17 -1.35 -11.76
N CYS A 66 7.38 -1.20 -12.30
CA CYS A 66 8.64 -1.48 -11.57
C CYS A 66 8.76 -0.72 -10.25
N GLN A 67 8.14 0.45 -10.13
CA GLN A 67 8.11 1.22 -8.89
C GLN A 67 7.42 0.49 -7.72
N TYR A 68 6.69 -0.57 -8.02
CA TYR A 68 5.99 -1.40 -7.05
C TYR A 68 6.72 -2.72 -6.73
N SER A 69 7.95 -2.89 -7.24
CA SER A 69 8.80 -4.04 -6.89
C SER A 69 8.97 -4.17 -5.38
N GLY A 70 8.86 -5.39 -4.85
CA GLY A 70 8.95 -5.66 -3.42
C GLY A 70 7.67 -5.34 -2.63
N LYS A 71 6.61 -4.86 -3.29
CA LYS A 71 5.29 -4.66 -2.68
C LYS A 71 4.36 -5.82 -2.98
N VAL A 72 3.37 -6.01 -2.12
CA VAL A 72 2.18 -6.82 -2.43
C VAL A 72 1.30 -5.97 -3.34
N VAL A 73 0.98 -6.49 -4.53
CA VAL A 73 0.23 -5.74 -5.55
C VAL A 73 -1.12 -6.40 -5.78
N VAL A 74 -2.19 -5.66 -5.55
CA VAL A 74 -3.55 -6.07 -5.91
C VAL A 74 -3.89 -5.46 -7.27
N VAL A 75 -4.01 -6.27 -8.30
CA VAL A 75 -4.48 -5.85 -9.64
C VAL A 75 -5.96 -6.14 -9.74
N VAL A 76 -6.77 -5.17 -10.14
CA VAL A 76 -8.22 -5.33 -10.28
C VAL A 76 -8.72 -4.69 -11.58
N ASN A 77 -9.56 -5.41 -12.34
CA ASN A 77 -10.28 -4.81 -13.45
C ASN A 77 -11.58 -4.20 -12.95
N THR A 78 -11.86 -2.97 -13.35
CA THR A 78 -12.94 -2.17 -12.79
C THR A 78 -13.93 -1.70 -13.84
N ALA A 79 -15.12 -1.29 -13.41
CA ALA A 79 -16.13 -0.67 -14.25
C ALA A 79 -17.05 0.23 -13.40
N SER A 80 -17.55 1.32 -14.02
CA SER A 80 -18.38 2.33 -13.36
C SER A 80 -19.86 1.91 -13.23
N PHE A 81 -20.37 1.03 -14.10
CA PHE A 81 -21.79 0.66 -14.17
C PHE A 81 -22.05 -0.81 -13.85
N CYS A 82 -21.34 -1.36 -12.88
CA CYS A 82 -21.40 -2.77 -12.49
C CYS A 82 -22.08 -2.93 -11.12
N GLY A 83 -22.78 -4.03 -10.91
CA GLY A 83 -23.31 -4.37 -9.57
C GLY A 83 -22.21 -4.53 -8.49
N PHE A 84 -20.97 -4.76 -8.90
CA PHE A 84 -19.81 -4.82 -7.99
C PHE A 84 -19.08 -3.48 -7.82
N THR A 85 -19.52 -2.40 -8.47
CA THR A 85 -18.89 -1.07 -8.35
C THR A 85 -18.72 -0.57 -6.91
N PRO A 86 -19.62 -0.87 -5.94
CA PRO A 86 -19.39 -0.54 -4.53
C PRO A 86 -18.11 -1.13 -3.92
N GLN A 87 -17.51 -2.15 -4.55
CA GLN A 87 -16.22 -2.68 -4.08
C GLN A 87 -15.06 -1.67 -4.19
N TYR A 88 -15.21 -0.55 -4.89
CA TYR A 88 -14.24 0.55 -4.83
C TYR A 88 -14.00 1.05 -3.41
N GLU A 89 -15.04 1.13 -2.58
CA GLU A 89 -14.95 1.52 -1.16
C GLU A 89 -14.03 0.57 -0.38
N GLY A 90 -14.25 -0.74 -0.56
CA GLY A 90 -13.44 -1.76 0.09
C GLY A 90 -11.98 -1.77 -0.41
N LEU A 91 -11.75 -1.52 -1.71
CA LEU A 91 -10.42 -1.43 -2.28
C LEU A 91 -9.66 -0.19 -1.79
N GLU A 92 -10.34 0.97 -1.69
CA GLU A 92 -9.74 2.19 -1.15
C GLU A 92 -9.43 2.04 0.35
N ALA A 93 -10.35 1.47 1.12
CA ALA A 93 -10.13 1.17 2.54
C ALA A 93 -8.93 0.21 2.73
N LEU A 94 -8.82 -0.82 1.89
CA LEU A 94 -7.68 -1.74 1.88
C LEU A 94 -6.38 -0.98 1.58
N TYR A 95 -6.37 -0.16 0.54
CA TYR A 95 -5.21 0.63 0.17
C TYR A 95 -4.79 1.59 1.29
N ALA A 96 -5.73 2.37 1.83
CA ALA A 96 -5.47 3.29 2.93
C ALA A 96 -4.86 2.59 4.16
N LYS A 97 -5.37 1.39 4.50
CA LYS A 97 -4.92 0.61 5.66
C LYS A 97 -3.52 0.02 5.51
N TYR A 98 -3.16 -0.41 4.29
CA TYR A 98 -1.98 -1.25 4.09
C TYR A 98 -0.88 -0.61 3.22
N LYS A 99 -1.09 0.56 2.60
CA LYS A 99 -0.09 1.22 1.72
C LYS A 99 1.26 1.41 2.41
N ASP A 100 1.25 1.83 3.68
CA ASP A 100 2.46 2.06 4.47
C ASP A 100 3.11 0.75 4.97
N LYS A 101 2.40 -0.38 4.81
CA LYS A 101 2.92 -1.73 5.07
C LYS A 101 3.43 -2.44 3.81
N GLY A 102 3.45 -1.71 2.69
CA GLY A 102 3.98 -2.23 1.43
C GLY A 102 2.93 -2.88 0.52
N LEU A 103 1.65 -2.51 0.63
CA LEU A 103 0.61 -2.90 -0.33
C LEU A 103 0.33 -1.76 -1.32
N VAL A 104 0.01 -2.12 -2.55
CA VAL A 104 -0.57 -1.21 -3.53
C VAL A 104 -1.76 -1.88 -4.22
N VAL A 105 -2.79 -1.08 -4.54
CA VAL A 105 -3.90 -1.49 -5.41
C VAL A 105 -3.71 -0.81 -6.76
N LEU A 106 -3.90 -1.54 -7.86
CA LEU A 106 -3.79 -1.06 -9.23
C LEU A 106 -5.10 -1.33 -9.96
N GLY A 107 -5.83 -0.28 -10.31
CA GLY A 107 -7.12 -0.38 -10.99
C GLY A 107 -6.99 -0.23 -12.51
N PHE A 108 -7.64 -1.12 -13.23
CA PHE A 108 -7.67 -1.16 -14.70
C PHE A 108 -9.12 -1.11 -15.19
N PRO A 109 -9.67 0.06 -15.50
CA PRO A 109 -10.99 0.16 -16.13
C PRO A 109 -11.05 -0.64 -17.41
N SER A 110 -12.15 -1.35 -17.64
CA SER A 110 -12.35 -2.15 -18.85
C SER A 110 -13.80 -2.19 -19.29
N ASN A 111 -14.03 -2.07 -20.60
CA ASN A 111 -15.35 -2.23 -21.20
C ASN A 111 -15.58 -3.62 -21.79
N ASP A 112 -14.73 -4.60 -21.52
CA ASP A 112 -14.89 -5.97 -22.07
C ASP A 112 -16.22 -6.62 -21.67
N PHE A 113 -16.82 -6.16 -20.57
CA PHE A 113 -18.11 -6.63 -20.07
C PHE A 113 -19.23 -5.60 -20.26
N SER A 114 -19.04 -4.62 -21.17
CA SER A 114 -20.04 -3.60 -21.56
C SER A 114 -20.57 -2.73 -20.40
N GLN A 115 -19.74 -2.51 -19.36
CA GLN A 115 -20.11 -1.75 -18.16
C GLN A 115 -19.15 -0.58 -17.86
N GLU A 116 -18.30 -0.17 -18.83
CA GLU A 116 -17.37 0.97 -18.72
C GLU A 116 -17.34 1.77 -20.02
N SER A 117 -18.44 2.46 -20.35
CA SER A 117 -18.58 3.20 -21.60
C SER A 117 -17.94 4.59 -21.59
N GLY A 118 -17.61 5.14 -20.39
CA GLY A 118 -17.06 6.48 -20.24
C GLY A 118 -15.68 6.67 -20.88
N SER A 119 -15.31 7.93 -21.12
CA SER A 119 -13.94 8.31 -21.44
C SER A 119 -13.03 8.16 -20.20
N ASN A 120 -11.70 8.13 -20.38
CA ASN A 120 -10.76 8.11 -19.27
C ASN A 120 -11.00 9.25 -18.25
N LYS A 121 -11.36 10.45 -18.77
CA LYS A 121 -11.68 11.61 -17.94
C LYS A 121 -12.96 11.39 -17.10
N ASP A 122 -14.00 10.82 -17.70
CA ASP A 122 -15.26 10.54 -17.00
C ASP A 122 -15.05 9.47 -15.91
N ILE A 123 -14.29 8.43 -16.23
CA ILE A 123 -13.93 7.36 -15.29
C ILE A 123 -13.12 7.92 -14.13
N ALA A 124 -12.11 8.76 -14.40
CA ALA A 124 -11.29 9.39 -13.36
C ALA A 124 -12.16 10.23 -12.43
N ALA A 125 -13.02 11.10 -12.98
CA ALA A 125 -13.94 11.93 -12.21
C ALA A 125 -14.93 11.08 -11.38
N PHE A 126 -15.47 10.02 -11.95
CA PHE A 126 -16.37 9.11 -11.23
C PHE A 126 -15.68 8.43 -10.05
N CYS A 127 -14.49 7.87 -10.26
CA CYS A 127 -13.72 7.18 -9.20
C CYS A 127 -13.36 8.14 -8.06
N GLU A 128 -12.93 9.37 -8.38
CA GLU A 128 -12.53 10.36 -7.39
C GLU A 128 -13.75 10.91 -6.64
N ASN A 129 -14.77 11.38 -7.35
CA ASN A 129 -15.89 12.10 -6.75
C ASN A 129 -16.89 11.19 -6.03
N THR A 130 -17.05 9.93 -6.48
CA THR A 130 -18.02 9.00 -5.92
C THR A 130 -17.43 8.13 -4.81
N PHE A 131 -16.20 7.66 -5.01
CA PHE A 131 -15.57 6.69 -4.10
C PHE A 131 -14.29 7.22 -3.43
N GLY A 132 -13.83 8.43 -3.77
CA GLY A 132 -12.61 9.00 -3.21
C GLY A 132 -11.35 8.18 -3.51
N VAL A 133 -11.31 7.48 -4.65
CA VAL A 133 -10.22 6.58 -5.03
C VAL A 133 -8.90 7.34 -5.10
N LYS A 134 -7.91 6.86 -4.35
CA LYS A 134 -6.54 7.39 -4.29
C LYS A 134 -5.49 6.37 -4.74
N PHE A 135 -5.87 5.10 -4.81
CA PHE A 135 -4.94 4.11 -5.36
C PHE A 135 -4.72 4.34 -6.87
N PRO A 136 -3.55 3.94 -7.42
CA PRO A 136 -3.24 4.11 -8.84
C PRO A 136 -4.28 3.48 -9.77
N MET A 137 -4.78 4.28 -10.70
CA MET A 137 -5.67 3.86 -11.77
C MET A 137 -4.98 4.07 -13.14
N PHE A 138 -5.23 3.16 -14.07
CA PHE A 138 -4.68 3.21 -15.42
C PHE A 138 -5.77 3.47 -16.47
N THR A 139 -5.36 3.88 -17.66
CA THR A 139 -6.28 4.13 -18.77
C THR A 139 -7.06 2.88 -19.11
N LYS A 140 -8.30 3.08 -19.57
CA LYS A 140 -9.18 1.99 -19.97
C LYS A 140 -8.52 1.08 -21.02
N SER A 141 -8.54 -0.22 -20.78
CA SER A 141 -7.91 -1.22 -21.63
C SER A 141 -8.67 -2.54 -21.59
N SER A 142 -8.42 -3.40 -22.57
CA SER A 142 -8.92 -4.77 -22.54
C SER A 142 -8.19 -5.60 -21.49
N VAL A 143 -8.92 -6.43 -20.74
CA VAL A 143 -8.42 -7.29 -19.65
C VAL A 143 -8.73 -8.78 -19.90
N ALA A 144 -9.55 -9.08 -20.91
CA ALA A 144 -9.96 -10.43 -21.24
C ALA A 144 -9.82 -10.71 -22.75
N GLY A 145 -9.81 -11.99 -23.12
CA GLY A 145 -9.72 -12.42 -24.52
C GLY A 145 -8.36 -12.14 -25.17
N LYS A 146 -8.38 -12.18 -26.53
CA LYS A 146 -7.14 -12.04 -27.34
C LYS A 146 -6.49 -10.65 -27.24
N ASP A 147 -7.30 -9.63 -26.98
CA ASP A 147 -6.88 -8.24 -26.94
C ASP A 147 -6.51 -7.75 -25.52
N ALA A 148 -6.57 -8.65 -24.53
CA ALA A 148 -6.18 -8.32 -23.16
C ALA A 148 -4.77 -7.70 -23.12
N ASN A 149 -4.59 -6.69 -22.29
CA ASN A 149 -3.29 -6.05 -22.11
C ASN A 149 -2.24 -7.04 -21.58
N PRO A 150 -0.94 -6.77 -21.75
CA PRO A 150 0.11 -7.74 -21.43
C PRO A 150 0.11 -8.23 -19.99
N LEU A 151 -0.26 -7.37 -19.02
CA LEU A 151 -0.34 -7.75 -17.62
C LEU A 151 -1.41 -8.80 -17.38
N PHE A 152 -2.64 -8.55 -17.87
CA PHE A 152 -3.74 -9.49 -17.70
C PHE A 152 -3.53 -10.81 -18.44
N LYS A 153 -2.86 -10.79 -19.60
CA LYS A 153 -2.43 -12.03 -20.26
C LYS A 153 -1.52 -12.88 -19.38
N GLN A 154 -0.51 -12.25 -18.78
CA GLN A 154 0.44 -12.95 -17.92
C GLN A 154 -0.22 -13.43 -16.61
N LEU A 155 -1.07 -12.61 -15.99
CA LEU A 155 -1.82 -12.98 -14.79
C LEU A 155 -2.74 -14.18 -15.06
N SER A 156 -3.45 -14.15 -16.18
CA SER A 156 -4.32 -15.25 -16.61
C SER A 156 -3.53 -16.54 -16.87
N ALA A 157 -2.38 -16.43 -17.52
CA ALA A 157 -1.52 -17.59 -17.80
C ALA A 157 -0.96 -18.20 -16.50
N LYS A 158 -0.54 -17.36 -15.55
CA LYS A 158 0.01 -17.84 -14.26
C LYS A 158 -1.02 -18.48 -13.34
N THR A 159 -2.24 -17.97 -13.34
CA THR A 159 -3.30 -18.44 -12.42
C THR A 159 -4.26 -19.44 -13.06
N GLY A 160 -4.18 -19.64 -14.37
CA GLY A 160 -5.18 -20.41 -15.12
C GLY A 160 -6.56 -19.73 -15.16
N THR A 161 -6.67 -18.46 -14.75
CA THR A 161 -7.94 -17.77 -14.58
C THR A 161 -7.89 -16.38 -15.21
N ALA A 162 -8.61 -16.18 -16.32
CA ALA A 162 -8.87 -14.87 -16.90
C ALA A 162 -10.09 -14.21 -16.22
N PRO A 163 -10.20 -12.87 -16.21
CA PRO A 163 -11.41 -12.20 -15.78
C PRO A 163 -12.62 -12.69 -16.59
N LYS A 164 -13.69 -13.10 -15.88
CA LYS A 164 -14.98 -13.49 -16.45
C LYS A 164 -16.04 -12.43 -16.22
N TRP A 165 -15.72 -11.43 -15.44
CA TRP A 165 -16.55 -10.29 -15.12
C TRP A 165 -15.68 -9.13 -14.54
N ASN A 166 -16.29 -7.98 -14.27
CA ASN A 166 -15.63 -6.88 -13.59
C ASN A 166 -15.29 -7.23 -12.14
N PHE A 167 -14.32 -6.54 -11.58
CA PHE A 167 -13.82 -6.71 -10.21
C PHE A 167 -13.23 -8.11 -9.92
N TYR A 168 -12.63 -8.77 -10.92
CA TYR A 168 -11.65 -9.81 -10.68
C TYR A 168 -10.38 -9.22 -10.08
N LYS A 169 -9.78 -9.90 -9.12
CA LYS A 169 -8.57 -9.45 -8.45
C LYS A 169 -7.47 -10.48 -8.57
N TYR A 170 -6.25 -10.00 -8.71
CA TYR A 170 -5.03 -10.80 -8.62
C TYR A 170 -4.15 -10.20 -7.56
N VAL A 171 -3.68 -11.01 -6.62
CA VAL A 171 -2.73 -10.61 -5.58
C VAL A 171 -1.38 -11.13 -5.97
N ILE A 172 -0.48 -10.24 -6.35
CA ILE A 172 0.92 -10.53 -6.67
C ILE A 172 1.74 -10.40 -5.38
N ALA A 173 2.50 -11.42 -5.05
CA ALA A 173 3.40 -11.41 -3.90
C ALA A 173 4.59 -10.44 -4.09
N ARG A 174 5.36 -10.20 -3.03
CA ARG A 174 6.54 -9.32 -3.05
C ARG A 174 7.62 -9.77 -4.05
N ASP A 175 7.67 -11.06 -4.38
CA ASP A 175 8.58 -11.63 -5.38
C ASP A 175 8.27 -11.17 -6.82
N GLY A 176 7.13 -10.51 -7.05
CA GLY A 176 6.67 -10.06 -8.36
C GLY A 176 6.28 -11.20 -9.32
N GLN A 177 6.17 -12.43 -8.82
CA GLN A 177 5.95 -13.63 -9.63
C GLN A 177 4.81 -14.52 -9.15
N SER A 178 4.71 -14.76 -7.83
CA SER A 178 3.65 -15.56 -7.24
C SER A 178 2.33 -14.80 -7.26
N VAL A 179 1.26 -15.44 -7.71
CA VAL A 179 -0.05 -14.79 -7.90
C VAL A 179 -1.18 -15.68 -7.42
N VAL A 180 -2.13 -15.08 -6.72
CA VAL A 180 -3.41 -15.68 -6.37
C VAL A 180 -4.55 -14.89 -7.01
N SER A 181 -5.52 -15.55 -7.65
CA SER A 181 -6.67 -14.91 -8.27
C SER A 181 -7.93 -15.03 -7.41
N PHE A 182 -8.79 -14.02 -7.50
CA PHE A 182 -10.09 -13.97 -6.85
C PHE A 182 -11.14 -13.49 -7.85
N ASN A 183 -12.31 -14.12 -7.85
CA ASN A 183 -13.41 -13.69 -8.71
C ASN A 183 -14.11 -12.43 -8.14
N SER A 184 -15.12 -11.93 -8.88
CA SER A 184 -15.88 -10.74 -8.52
C SER A 184 -16.59 -10.84 -7.15
N MET A 185 -16.97 -12.04 -6.73
CA MET A 185 -17.67 -12.28 -5.45
C MET A 185 -16.77 -12.11 -4.22
N ALA A 186 -15.45 -12.15 -4.41
CA ALA A 186 -14.51 -11.92 -3.32
C ALA A 186 -14.46 -10.43 -2.98
N ASP A 187 -15.25 -10.04 -1.99
CA ASP A 187 -15.26 -8.68 -1.45
C ASP A 187 -13.89 -8.32 -0.85
N PRO A 188 -13.33 -7.14 -1.13
CA PRO A 188 -12.05 -6.69 -0.57
C PRO A 188 -12.02 -6.64 0.96
N ALA A 189 -13.17 -6.49 1.63
CA ALA A 189 -13.29 -6.51 3.08
C ALA A 189 -13.54 -7.93 3.65
N SER A 190 -13.72 -8.94 2.79
CA SER A 190 -14.00 -10.31 3.25
C SER A 190 -12.82 -10.90 4.01
N ARG A 191 -13.12 -11.71 5.04
CA ARG A 191 -12.09 -12.40 5.84
C ARG A 191 -11.13 -13.21 4.97
N GLN A 192 -11.63 -13.87 3.93
CA GLN A 192 -10.81 -14.69 3.03
C GLN A 192 -9.81 -13.84 2.26
N PHE A 193 -10.25 -12.72 1.70
CA PHE A 193 -9.39 -11.81 0.94
C PHE A 193 -8.34 -11.16 1.85
N LEU A 194 -8.76 -10.63 3.01
CA LEU A 194 -7.85 -10.01 3.99
C LEU A 194 -6.82 -10.99 4.54
N LYS A 195 -7.21 -12.26 4.78
CA LYS A 195 -6.26 -13.31 5.21
C LYS A 195 -5.15 -13.54 4.18
N GLU A 196 -5.48 -13.52 2.88
CA GLU A 196 -4.46 -13.64 1.84
C GLU A 196 -3.55 -12.40 1.80
N ILE A 197 -4.12 -11.20 1.90
CA ILE A 197 -3.34 -9.96 1.98
C ILE A 197 -2.36 -9.99 3.17
N ASP A 198 -2.84 -10.32 4.37
CA ASP A 198 -2.01 -10.39 5.57
C ASP A 198 -0.89 -11.45 5.42
N LYS A 199 -1.20 -12.61 4.84
CA LYS A 199 -0.22 -13.65 4.51
C LYS A 199 0.88 -13.13 3.58
N GLN A 200 0.51 -12.46 2.48
CA GLN A 200 1.47 -11.94 1.51
C GLN A 200 2.32 -10.79 2.10
N LEU A 201 1.74 -9.97 2.96
CA LEU A 201 2.46 -8.89 3.64
C LEU A 201 3.44 -9.42 4.71
N ALA A 202 3.15 -10.57 5.33
CA ALA A 202 4.03 -11.22 6.30
C ALA A 202 5.20 -11.98 5.64
N SER A 203 5.09 -12.28 4.35
CA SER A 203 6.17 -12.95 3.59
C SER A 203 7.31 -11.97 3.29
N PRO A 204 8.58 -12.42 3.36
CA PRO A 204 9.75 -11.60 3.08
C PRO A 204 9.80 -11.11 1.62
#